data_0504af13917423d87168243a5565a515
#
_entry.id   0504af13917423d87168243a5565a515
#
_cell.length_a   1.000
_cell.length_b   1.000
_cell.length_c   1.000
_cell.angle_alpha   90.00
_cell.angle_beta   90.00
_cell.angle_gamma   90.00
#
_symmetry.space_group_name_H-M   'P 1'
#
loop_
_entity.id
_entity.type
_entity.pdbx_description
1 polymer ?
#
loop_
_entity_poly.entity_id
_entity_poly.type
_entity_poly.pdbx_seq_one_letter_code
_entity_poly.pdbx_strand_id
1 'polypeptide(L)' 'MVNIDKVKELLSASCPYSPDEISLKSDLVDDLEFDSFGMMDMLLSFENEFGISIPDRDLRLLVTVSDIVNYLEKKTA' A
#
# COMPACT_ATOMS: atom_id res chain seq x y z
N MET A 1 12.44 -8.90 4.56
CA MET A 1 12.25 -7.47 4.86
C MET A 1 11.65 -6.77 3.65
N VAL A 2 10.63 -5.95 3.87
CA VAL A 2 9.95 -5.24 2.78
C VAL A 2 10.72 -3.98 2.41
N ASN A 3 10.93 -3.78 1.12
CA ASN A 3 11.60 -2.58 0.60
C ASN A 3 10.60 -1.43 0.54
N ILE A 4 10.83 -0.39 1.34
CA ILE A 4 9.93 0.76 1.43
C ILE A 4 9.84 1.51 0.10
N ASP A 5 10.95 1.62 -0.62
CA ASP A 5 10.95 2.28 -1.93
C ASP A 5 10.06 1.55 -2.93
N LYS A 6 10.04 0.22 -2.87
CA LYS A 6 9.18 -0.59 -3.72
C LYS A 6 7.71 -0.36 -3.39
N VAL A 7 7.39 -0.27 -2.10
CA VAL A 7 6.03 0.04 -1.66
C VAL A 7 5.58 1.39 -2.20
N LYS A 8 6.45 2.40 -2.12
CA LYS A 8 6.14 3.74 -2.64
C LYS A 8 5.93 3.73 -4.15
N GLU A 9 6.74 2.97 -4.88
CA GLU A 9 6.58 2.83 -6.32
C GLU A 9 5.21 2.24 -6.68
N LEU A 10 4.83 1.18 -5.98
CA LEU A 10 3.55 0.52 -6.24
C LEU A 10 2.37 1.44 -5.91
N LEU A 11 2.48 2.18 -4.82
CA LEU A 11 1.45 3.15 -4.45
C LEU A 11 1.34 4.27 -5.49
N SER A 12 2.49 4.77 -5.94
CA SER A 12 2.54 5.85 -6.93
C SER A 12 1.87 5.46 -8.25
N ALA A 13 1.91 4.19 -8.61
CA ALA A 13 1.27 3.71 -9.83
C ALA A 13 -0.25 3.79 -9.77
N SER A 14 -0.83 3.86 -8.57
CA SER A 14 -2.28 3.87 -8.37
C SER A 14 -2.81 5.18 -7.79
N CYS A 15 -1.97 6.20 -7.65
CA CYS A 15 -2.39 7.50 -7.12
C CYS A 15 -1.68 8.62 -7.88
N PRO A 16 -2.14 9.89 -7.72
CA PRO A 16 -1.57 11.02 -8.49
C PRO A 16 -0.23 11.54 -7.95
N TYR A 17 0.31 10.93 -6.91
CA TYR A 17 1.55 11.40 -6.27
C TYR A 17 2.74 10.55 -6.68
N SER A 18 3.91 11.20 -6.79
CA SER A 18 5.16 10.48 -7.08
C SER A 18 5.69 9.81 -5.82
N PRO A 19 6.60 8.83 -5.93
CA PRO A 19 7.18 8.18 -4.75
C PRO A 19 7.80 9.16 -3.77
N ASP A 20 8.40 10.24 -4.28
CA ASP A 20 9.04 11.27 -3.43
C ASP A 20 8.03 12.01 -2.56
N GLU A 21 6.78 12.05 -2.97
CA GLU A 21 5.72 12.74 -2.24
C GLU A 21 5.03 11.84 -1.22
N ILE A 22 5.39 10.56 -1.19
CA ILE A 22 4.78 9.57 -0.31
C ILE A 22 5.69 9.31 0.89
N SER A 23 5.15 9.37 2.10
CA SER A 23 5.90 9.09 3.32
C SER A 23 5.20 7.98 4.11
N LEU A 24 5.91 7.42 5.09
CA LEU A 24 5.32 6.40 5.96
C LEU A 24 4.12 6.92 6.74
N LYS A 25 4.06 8.22 6.97
CA LYS A 25 2.96 8.86 7.70
C LYS A 25 1.77 9.22 6.82
N SER A 26 1.93 9.12 5.50
CA SER A 26 0.86 9.49 4.58
C SER A 26 -0.37 8.60 4.80
N ASP A 27 -1.54 9.24 4.93
CA ASP A 27 -2.81 8.54 5.01
C ASP A 27 -3.26 8.20 3.60
N LEU A 28 -3.66 6.96 3.38
CA LEU A 28 -3.99 6.49 2.04
C LEU A 28 -5.19 7.24 1.44
N VAL A 29 -6.20 7.51 2.26
CA VAL A 29 -7.40 8.21 1.78
C VAL A 29 -7.24 9.72 1.83
N ASP A 30 -6.83 10.25 2.99
CA ASP A 30 -6.78 11.70 3.21
C ASP A 30 -5.61 12.37 2.51
N ASP A 31 -4.45 11.72 2.47
CA ASP A 31 -3.25 12.32 1.90
C ASP A 31 -2.99 11.91 0.46
N LEU A 32 -3.17 10.62 0.16
CA LEU A 32 -2.87 10.08 -1.17
C LEU A 32 -4.11 9.94 -2.06
N GLU A 33 -5.27 10.25 -1.52
CA GLU A 33 -6.53 10.33 -2.27
C GLU A 33 -6.96 9.01 -2.91
N PHE A 34 -6.65 7.88 -2.26
CA PHE A 34 -7.12 6.60 -2.73
C PHE A 34 -8.63 6.47 -2.52
N ASP A 35 -9.33 6.06 -3.56
CA ASP A 35 -10.74 5.72 -3.48
C ASP A 35 -10.87 4.17 -3.46
N SER A 36 -12.12 3.68 -3.56
CA SER A 36 -12.37 2.25 -3.52
C SER A 36 -11.66 1.49 -4.63
N PHE A 37 -11.66 2.06 -5.85
CA PHE A 37 -10.98 1.43 -6.98
C PHE A 37 -9.47 1.47 -6.80
N GLY A 38 -8.93 2.60 -6.36
CA GLY A 38 -7.50 2.74 -6.11
C GLY A 38 -7.02 1.77 -5.05
N MET A 39 -7.79 1.59 -3.98
CA MET A 39 -7.46 0.64 -2.93
C MET A 39 -7.41 -0.78 -3.45
N MET A 40 -8.35 -1.17 -4.31
CA MET A 40 -8.37 -2.51 -4.89
C MET A 40 -7.20 -2.72 -5.85
N ASP A 41 -6.88 -1.73 -6.69
CA ASP A 41 -5.73 -1.79 -7.58
C ASP A 41 -4.43 -1.94 -6.80
N MET A 42 -4.28 -1.14 -5.74
CA MET A 42 -3.13 -1.20 -4.87
C MET A 42 -2.97 -2.59 -4.25
N LEU A 43 -4.07 -3.13 -3.75
CA LEU A 43 -4.08 -4.44 -3.11
C LEU A 43 -3.64 -5.53 -4.08
N LEU A 44 -4.16 -5.51 -5.31
CA LEU A 44 -3.79 -6.47 -6.33
C LEU A 44 -2.30 -6.36 -6.70
N SER A 45 -1.80 -5.12 -6.77
CA SER A 45 -0.37 -4.89 -7.05
C SER A 45 0.50 -5.52 -5.99
N PHE A 46 0.13 -5.36 -4.70
CA PHE A 46 0.90 -5.94 -3.62
C PHE A 46 0.80 -7.46 -3.60
N GLU A 47 -0.37 -8.00 -3.88
CA GLU A 47 -0.54 -9.45 -3.96
C GLU A 47 0.35 -10.06 -5.04
N ASN A 48 0.40 -9.42 -6.21
CA ASN A 48 1.22 -9.88 -7.32
C ASN A 48 2.71 -9.73 -7.04
N GLU A 49 3.10 -8.59 -6.50
CA GLU A 49 4.51 -8.29 -6.27
C GLU A 49 5.12 -9.17 -5.18
N PHE A 50 4.38 -9.41 -4.11
CA PHE A 50 4.90 -10.13 -2.95
C PHE A 50 4.45 -11.59 -2.88
N GLY A 51 3.59 -12.02 -3.80
CA GLY A 51 3.11 -13.40 -3.85
C GLY A 51 2.29 -13.78 -2.63
N ILE A 52 1.45 -12.86 -2.15
CA ILE A 52 0.63 -13.06 -0.95
C ILE A 52 -0.84 -12.88 -1.28
N SER A 53 -1.70 -13.26 -0.33
CA SER A 53 -3.13 -13.04 -0.42
C SER A 53 -3.54 -12.06 0.67
N ILE A 54 -4.28 -11.01 0.29
CA ILE A 54 -4.78 -10.01 1.22
C ILE A 54 -6.31 -10.05 1.23
N PRO A 55 -6.92 -10.60 2.29
CA PRO A 55 -8.39 -10.64 2.38
C PRO A 55 -8.98 -9.23 2.42
N ASP A 56 -10.15 -9.06 1.81
CA ASP A 56 -10.82 -7.75 1.78
C ASP A 56 -11.03 -7.17 3.18
N ARG A 57 -11.30 -8.01 4.17
CA ARG A 57 -11.51 -7.56 5.55
C ARG A 57 -10.28 -6.89 6.15
N ASP A 58 -9.10 -7.19 5.62
CA ASP A 58 -7.85 -6.62 6.14
C ASP A 58 -7.61 -5.21 5.60
N LEU A 59 -8.37 -4.76 4.57
CA LEU A 59 -8.23 -3.41 4.04
C LEU A 59 -8.42 -2.34 5.11
N ARG A 60 -9.29 -2.58 6.07
CA ARG A 60 -9.54 -1.61 7.15
C ARG A 60 -8.33 -1.40 8.05
N LEU A 61 -7.36 -2.31 8.02
CA LEU A 61 -6.14 -2.19 8.79
C LEU A 61 -5.12 -1.29 8.09
N LEU A 62 -5.32 -1.01 6.82
CA LEU A 62 -4.39 -0.27 5.99
C LEU A 62 -4.82 1.18 5.89
N VAL A 63 -4.46 1.98 6.89
CA VAL A 63 -4.83 3.39 6.96
C VAL A 63 -3.69 4.28 6.46
N THR A 64 -2.46 3.98 6.87
CA THR A 64 -1.27 4.73 6.46
C THR A 64 -0.32 3.84 5.68
N VAL A 65 0.68 4.46 5.05
CA VAL A 65 1.74 3.72 4.35
C VAL A 65 2.49 2.82 5.33
N SER A 66 2.72 3.31 6.55
CA SER A 66 3.37 2.52 7.60
C SER A 66 2.59 1.24 7.90
N ASP A 67 1.25 1.33 7.93
CA ASP A 67 0.41 0.16 8.14
C ASP A 67 0.61 -0.89 7.05
N ILE A 68 0.75 -0.43 5.79
CA ILE A 68 0.99 -1.33 4.67
C ILE A 68 2.33 -2.04 4.84
N VAL A 69 3.37 -1.29 5.17
CA VAL A 69 4.72 -1.87 5.34
C VAL A 69 4.70 -2.93 6.44
N ASN A 70 4.10 -2.61 7.58
CA ASN A 70 4.01 -3.55 8.70
C ASN A 70 3.21 -4.80 8.34
N TYR A 71 2.11 -4.61 7.63
CA TYR A 71 1.27 -5.72 7.18
C TYR A 71 2.05 -6.65 6.24
N LEU A 72 2.75 -6.07 5.27
CA LEU A 72 3.52 -6.85 4.31
C LEU A 72 4.67 -7.58 4.98
N GLU A 73 5.33 -6.96 5.95
CA GLU A 73 6.41 -7.61 6.68
C GLU A 73 5.93 -8.85 7.42
N LYS A 74 4.76 -8.78 8.02
CA LYS A 74 4.18 -9.93 8.70
C LYS A 74 3.79 -11.04 7.73
N LYS A 75 3.26 -10.67 6.58
CA LYS A 75 2.81 -11.64 5.57
C LYS A 75 3.97 -12.33 4.87
N THR A 76 5.10 -11.66 4.73
CA THR A 76 6.28 -12.18 4.02
C THR A 76 7.34 -12.74 4.94
N ALA A 77 7.12 -12.68 6.24
CA ALA A 77 8.07 -13.20 7.24
C ALA A 77 8.16 -14.72 7.20
#